data_6ee5af91dd01c9c39cf0085acfb9cddb
#
_entry.id   6ee5af91dd01c9c39cf0085acfb9cddb
#
_cell.length_a   1.000
_cell.length_b   1.000
_cell.length_c   1.000
_cell.angle_alpha   90.00
_cell.angle_beta   90.00
_cell.angle_gamma   90.00
#
_symmetry.space_group_name_H-M   'P 1'
#
loop_
_entity.id
_entity.type
_entity.pdbx_description
1 polymer ?
#
loop_
_entity_poly.entity_id
_entity_poly.type
_entity_poly.pdbx_seq_one_letter_code
_entity_poly.pdbx_strand_id
1 'polypeptide(L)'
;MNKLLVNIIGAAQHVGCSCDGVQYGPNSIRECGLVEKLLANDVEIIDSGNIDNDDSIVCAPNEKLRNVEQIADFCRRLSTKVATTLCDGQMPLVIGGDHSLSIGSVSGALEFFGADDLGIIWIDAHADVNTPETSPSGNVHGMTIASLLGLIDNKVLGVCGNSPRLKPSNIIYLATRDMDSGEEETVKEYGISVVHMKDIMEQGLDAALQHLQSLLDRLTVSNIYMSIDIDVIDPKLAPGTGVPVPNGIDKSVLYNFLDMIANTNKVRGFELVEVNPLIDNEDNRTSILAVDIINHLISHISKYPQNQ
;
A
#
# COMPACT_ATOMS: atom_id res chain seq x y z
N MET A 1 13.59 -25.20 9.70
CA MET A 1 13.02 -23.85 9.77
C MET A 1 11.68 -23.94 9.08
N ASN A 2 10.62 -23.36 9.65
CA ASN A 2 9.34 -23.31 8.98
C ASN A 2 9.46 -22.40 7.75
N LYS A 3 8.86 -22.81 6.62
CA LYS A 3 8.79 -21.96 5.42
C LYS A 3 7.93 -20.74 5.69
N LEU A 4 8.22 -19.64 5.00
CA LEU A 4 7.34 -18.47 4.99
C LEU A 4 6.00 -18.88 4.38
N LEU A 5 4.91 -18.68 5.11
CA LEU A 5 3.55 -18.91 4.64
C LEU A 5 2.92 -17.57 4.25
N VAL A 6 2.70 -17.37 2.96
CA VAL A 6 2.13 -16.16 2.38
C VAL A 6 0.67 -16.37 2.06
N ASN A 7 -0.20 -15.47 2.51
CA ASN A 7 -1.62 -15.50 2.17
C ASN A 7 -1.93 -14.34 1.19
N ILE A 8 -2.22 -14.69 -0.06
CA ILE A 8 -2.64 -13.75 -1.10
C ILE A 8 -4.11 -13.39 -0.87
N ILE A 9 -4.38 -12.11 -0.71
CA ILE A 9 -5.72 -11.54 -0.52
C ILE A 9 -5.96 -10.56 -1.66
N GLY A 10 -6.84 -10.90 -2.59
CA GLY A 10 -7.27 -9.95 -3.61
C GLY A 10 -8.23 -8.91 -2.99
N ALA A 11 -8.00 -7.66 -3.25
CA ALA A 11 -8.80 -6.56 -2.74
C ALA A 11 -9.30 -5.71 -3.92
N ALA A 12 -10.47 -6.08 -4.49
CA ALA A 12 -11.00 -5.50 -5.72
C ALA A 12 -11.76 -4.17 -5.47
N GLN A 13 -11.21 -3.32 -4.59
CA GLN A 13 -11.75 -2.00 -4.29
C GLN A 13 -11.59 -1.08 -5.50
N HIS A 14 -12.63 -0.29 -5.84
CA HIS A 14 -12.57 0.61 -6.99
C HIS A 14 -13.41 1.88 -6.83
N VAL A 15 -14.21 1.96 -5.78
CA VAL A 15 -15.12 3.09 -5.59
C VAL A 15 -14.46 4.27 -4.86
N GLY A 16 -13.23 4.12 -4.40
CA GLY A 16 -12.43 5.17 -3.79
C GLY A 16 -11.75 6.11 -4.80
N CYS A 17 -11.65 5.70 -6.05
CA CYS A 17 -11.11 6.50 -7.16
C CYS A 17 -12.20 6.84 -8.20
N SER A 18 -11.85 7.64 -9.21
CA SER A 18 -12.74 7.98 -10.34
C SER A 18 -12.39 7.23 -11.63
N CYS A 19 -11.38 6.37 -11.61
CA CYS A 19 -10.91 5.62 -12.78
C CYS A 19 -11.44 4.18 -12.68
N ASP A 20 -12.23 3.75 -13.67
CA ASP A 20 -12.71 2.37 -13.74
C ASP A 20 -11.60 1.42 -14.20
N GLY A 21 -11.64 0.17 -13.73
CA GLY A 21 -10.74 -0.91 -14.17
C GLY A 21 -9.78 -1.44 -13.11
N VAL A 22 -9.48 -0.67 -12.06
CA VAL A 22 -8.55 -1.06 -11.00
C VAL A 22 -9.03 -2.29 -10.21
N GLN A 23 -10.34 -2.55 -10.15
CA GLN A 23 -10.93 -3.75 -9.54
C GLN A 23 -10.50 -5.05 -10.21
N TYR A 24 -10.04 -4.99 -11.46
CA TYR A 24 -9.53 -6.16 -12.19
C TYR A 24 -8.04 -6.41 -11.94
N GLY A 25 -7.33 -5.49 -11.27
CA GLY A 25 -5.92 -5.60 -10.92
C GLY A 25 -5.57 -6.92 -10.22
N PRO A 26 -6.30 -7.34 -9.16
CA PRO A 26 -6.02 -8.60 -8.47
C PRO A 26 -6.04 -9.83 -9.38
N ASN A 27 -6.99 -9.91 -10.30
CA ASN A 27 -7.08 -11.03 -11.25
C ASN A 27 -5.99 -10.95 -12.30
N SER A 28 -5.73 -9.77 -12.87
CA SER A 28 -4.68 -9.58 -13.87
C SER A 28 -3.28 -9.94 -13.32
N ILE A 29 -2.98 -9.57 -12.08
CA ILE A 29 -1.72 -9.95 -11.41
C ILE A 29 -1.61 -11.48 -11.26
N ARG A 30 -2.71 -12.18 -10.88
CA ARG A 30 -2.72 -13.66 -10.84
C ARG A 30 -2.51 -14.29 -12.20
N GLU A 31 -3.23 -13.80 -13.21
CA GLU A 31 -3.16 -14.28 -14.60
C GLU A 31 -1.76 -14.08 -15.22
N CYS A 32 -1.00 -13.08 -14.75
CA CYS A 32 0.40 -12.88 -15.09
C CYS A 32 1.38 -13.81 -14.34
N GLY A 33 0.87 -14.86 -13.68
CA GLY A 33 1.68 -15.95 -13.13
C GLY A 33 2.24 -15.67 -11.73
N LEU A 34 1.54 -14.89 -10.90
CA LEU A 34 1.98 -14.57 -9.53
C LEU A 34 2.27 -15.83 -8.71
N VAL A 35 1.30 -16.75 -8.64
CA VAL A 35 1.40 -17.95 -7.77
C VAL A 35 2.56 -18.83 -8.20
N GLU A 36 2.68 -19.12 -9.48
CA GLU A 36 3.74 -19.96 -10.07
C GLU A 36 5.13 -19.36 -9.75
N LYS A 37 5.23 -18.04 -9.86
CA LYS A 37 6.49 -17.33 -9.62
C LYS A 37 6.88 -17.33 -8.15
N LEU A 38 5.91 -17.16 -7.25
CA LEU A 38 6.15 -17.20 -5.80
C LEU A 38 6.54 -18.59 -5.31
N LEU A 39 5.93 -19.65 -5.83
CA LEU A 39 6.27 -21.03 -5.47
C LEU A 39 7.72 -21.41 -5.77
N ALA A 40 8.39 -20.68 -6.68
CA ALA A 40 9.81 -20.88 -6.97
C ALA A 40 10.73 -20.37 -5.83
N ASN A 41 10.22 -19.63 -4.84
CA ASN A 41 11.02 -19.05 -3.74
C ASN A 41 11.03 -19.88 -2.44
N ASP A 42 10.68 -21.16 -2.50
CA ASP A 42 10.60 -22.02 -1.32
C ASP A 42 9.66 -21.51 -0.20
N VAL A 43 8.53 -20.89 -0.60
CA VAL A 43 7.46 -20.42 0.29
C VAL A 43 6.22 -21.29 0.15
N GLU A 44 5.35 -21.22 1.16
CA GLU A 44 4.01 -21.81 1.10
C GLU A 44 3.00 -20.73 0.78
N ILE A 45 2.02 -21.03 -0.07
CA ILE A 45 1.04 -20.07 -0.57
C ILE A 45 -0.37 -20.52 -0.21
N ILE A 46 -1.14 -19.59 0.35
CA ILE A 46 -2.60 -19.67 0.41
C ILE A 46 -3.13 -18.55 -0.49
N ASP A 47 -4.05 -18.84 -1.39
CA ASP A 47 -4.78 -17.81 -2.13
C ASP A 47 -6.22 -17.76 -1.59
N SER A 48 -6.55 -16.67 -0.92
CA SER A 48 -7.86 -16.46 -0.30
C SER A 48 -8.92 -15.89 -1.26
N GLY A 49 -8.58 -15.72 -2.53
CA GLY A 49 -9.47 -15.11 -3.52
C GLY A 49 -9.62 -13.60 -3.33
N ASN A 50 -10.69 -13.05 -3.88
CA ASN A 50 -10.98 -11.61 -3.82
C ASN A 50 -12.01 -11.27 -2.74
N ILE A 51 -11.83 -10.08 -2.18
CA ILE A 51 -12.89 -9.29 -1.52
C ILE A 51 -13.36 -8.28 -2.57
N ASP A 52 -14.65 -8.31 -2.89
CA ASP A 52 -15.26 -7.40 -3.86
C ASP A 52 -16.08 -6.32 -3.13
N ASN A 53 -16.36 -5.20 -3.82
CA ASN A 53 -17.32 -4.23 -3.30
C ASN A 53 -18.73 -4.83 -3.20
N ASP A 54 -19.51 -4.33 -2.26
CA ASP A 54 -20.94 -4.67 -2.15
C ASP A 54 -21.76 -3.58 -2.86
N ASP A 55 -22.15 -3.85 -4.10
CA ASP A 55 -22.92 -2.92 -4.93
C ASP A 55 -24.37 -2.72 -4.42
N SER A 56 -24.81 -3.49 -3.43
CA SER A 56 -26.11 -3.28 -2.79
C SER A 56 -26.12 -2.12 -1.79
N ILE A 57 -24.94 -1.65 -1.37
CA ILE A 57 -24.81 -0.52 -0.44
C ILE A 57 -25.05 0.77 -1.20
N VAL A 58 -26.06 1.50 -0.79
CA VAL A 58 -26.42 2.81 -1.35
C VAL A 58 -25.68 3.89 -0.58
N CYS A 59 -24.80 4.62 -1.26
CA CYS A 59 -24.08 5.75 -0.68
C CYS A 59 -24.90 7.03 -0.72
N ALA A 60 -24.85 7.81 0.36
CA ALA A 60 -25.37 9.15 0.35
C ALA A 60 -24.51 10.06 -0.56
N PRO A 61 -25.12 10.97 -1.37
CA PRO A 61 -24.34 11.91 -2.15
C PRO A 61 -23.43 12.78 -1.27
N ASN A 62 -22.12 12.67 -1.47
CA ASN A 62 -21.14 13.49 -0.79
C ASN A 62 -19.96 13.78 -1.73
N GLU A 63 -19.87 15.03 -2.19
CA GLU A 63 -18.82 15.43 -3.15
C GLU A 63 -17.43 15.50 -2.52
N LYS A 64 -17.35 15.67 -1.20
CA LYS A 64 -16.08 15.78 -0.47
C LYS A 64 -15.57 14.45 0.06
N LEU A 65 -16.42 13.43 0.11
CA LEU A 65 -16.09 12.10 0.65
C LEU A 65 -16.97 11.06 -0.05
N ARG A 66 -16.55 10.70 -1.27
CA ARG A 66 -17.35 9.86 -2.18
C ARG A 66 -17.40 8.43 -1.74
N ASN A 67 -18.56 7.79 -1.90
CA ASN A 67 -18.79 6.34 -1.72
C ASN A 67 -18.35 5.79 -0.36
N VAL A 68 -18.35 6.63 0.66
CA VAL A 68 -17.75 6.32 1.96
C VAL A 68 -18.35 5.09 2.64
N GLU A 69 -19.67 4.83 2.48
CA GLU A 69 -20.34 3.69 3.08
C GLU A 69 -19.85 2.36 2.47
N GLN A 70 -19.69 2.31 1.14
CA GLN A 70 -19.14 1.12 0.46
C GLN A 70 -17.68 0.91 0.82
N ILE A 71 -16.88 1.98 0.86
CA ILE A 71 -15.46 1.91 1.23
C ILE A 71 -15.32 1.44 2.68
N ALA A 72 -16.13 1.97 3.60
CA ALA A 72 -16.09 1.57 5.01
C ALA A 72 -16.45 0.09 5.21
N ASP A 73 -17.44 -0.43 4.47
CA ASP A 73 -17.78 -1.84 4.51
C ASP A 73 -16.66 -2.71 3.97
N PHE A 74 -16.15 -2.37 2.80
CA PHE A 74 -15.04 -3.08 2.16
C PHE A 74 -13.82 -3.15 3.09
N CYS A 75 -13.37 -1.99 3.58
CA CYS A 75 -12.21 -1.88 4.47
C CYS A 75 -12.38 -2.65 5.77
N ARG A 76 -13.61 -2.71 6.33
CA ARG A 76 -13.91 -3.50 7.53
C ARG A 76 -13.73 -5.00 7.28
N ARG A 77 -14.19 -5.51 6.13
CA ARG A 77 -14.00 -6.91 5.72
C ARG A 77 -12.52 -7.22 5.47
N LEU A 78 -11.80 -6.32 4.81
CA LEU A 78 -10.37 -6.47 4.56
C LEU A 78 -9.55 -6.41 5.85
N SER A 79 -9.87 -5.50 6.78
CA SER A 79 -9.23 -5.41 8.10
C SER A 79 -9.33 -6.71 8.88
N THR A 80 -10.56 -7.27 8.95
CA THR A 80 -10.79 -8.56 9.60
C THR A 80 -9.96 -9.68 8.94
N LYS A 81 -9.89 -9.68 7.61
CA LYS A 81 -9.13 -10.70 6.87
C LYS A 81 -7.63 -10.60 7.13
N VAL A 82 -7.07 -9.39 7.11
CA VAL A 82 -5.64 -9.16 7.40
C VAL A 82 -5.30 -9.52 8.84
N ALA A 83 -6.09 -9.05 9.82
CA ALA A 83 -5.89 -9.40 11.23
C ALA A 83 -5.93 -10.90 11.47
N THR A 84 -6.91 -11.61 10.88
CA THR A 84 -7.02 -13.08 10.97
C THR A 84 -5.80 -13.77 10.34
N THR A 85 -5.35 -13.30 9.17
CA THR A 85 -4.16 -13.84 8.49
C THR A 85 -2.93 -13.74 9.38
N LEU A 86 -2.72 -12.58 10.03
CA LEU A 86 -1.63 -12.38 10.98
C LEU A 86 -1.77 -13.26 12.23
N CYS A 87 -2.99 -13.39 12.78
CA CYS A 87 -3.25 -14.29 13.92
C CYS A 87 -2.93 -15.76 13.61
N ASP A 88 -3.12 -16.18 12.36
CA ASP A 88 -2.80 -17.54 11.89
C ASP A 88 -1.29 -17.73 11.62
N GLY A 89 -0.44 -16.74 11.89
CA GLY A 89 1.00 -16.77 11.65
C GLY A 89 1.35 -16.72 10.15
N GLN A 90 0.47 -16.17 9.31
CA GLN A 90 0.66 -16.03 7.87
C GLN A 90 1.04 -14.58 7.54
N MET A 91 1.84 -14.39 6.49
CA MET A 91 2.15 -13.06 5.97
C MET A 91 1.04 -12.63 4.98
N PRO A 92 0.28 -11.56 5.24
CA PRO A 92 -0.65 -11.01 4.29
C PRO A 92 0.09 -10.36 3.11
N LEU A 93 -0.25 -10.79 1.91
CA LEU A 93 0.05 -10.15 0.64
C LEU A 93 -1.27 -9.69 0.04
N VAL A 94 -1.57 -8.40 0.15
CA VAL A 94 -2.76 -7.82 -0.46
C VAL A 94 -2.42 -7.35 -1.87
N ILE A 95 -3.15 -7.84 -2.87
CA ILE A 95 -3.04 -7.35 -4.24
C ILE A 95 -4.32 -6.59 -4.57
N GLY A 96 -4.17 -5.31 -4.92
CA GLY A 96 -5.26 -4.36 -4.80
C GLY A 96 -5.82 -3.79 -6.05
N GLY A 97 -6.92 -3.18 -5.79
CA GLY A 97 -7.65 -2.13 -6.42
C GLY A 97 -7.09 -0.75 -6.07
N ASP A 98 -7.99 0.25 -5.88
CA ASP A 98 -7.57 1.62 -5.53
C ASP A 98 -7.01 1.72 -4.09
N HIS A 99 -6.17 2.73 -3.86
CA HIS A 99 -5.41 2.87 -2.64
C HIS A 99 -6.23 3.07 -1.36
N SER A 100 -7.55 3.34 -1.45
CA SER A 100 -8.44 3.42 -0.28
C SER A 100 -8.55 2.09 0.48
N LEU A 101 -8.23 0.95 -0.17
CA LEU A 101 -8.20 -0.36 0.48
C LEU A 101 -7.23 -0.42 1.66
N SER A 102 -6.17 0.39 1.62
CA SER A 102 -5.13 0.45 2.67
C SER A 102 -5.67 0.94 4.01
N ILE A 103 -6.81 1.65 4.01
CA ILE A 103 -7.53 1.94 5.25
C ILE A 103 -7.91 0.63 5.96
N GLY A 104 -8.31 -0.40 5.19
CA GLY A 104 -8.66 -1.71 5.73
C GLY A 104 -7.43 -2.54 6.09
N SER A 105 -6.51 -2.74 5.17
CA SER A 105 -5.35 -3.61 5.36
C SER A 105 -4.44 -3.13 6.50
N VAL A 106 -4.11 -1.84 6.53
CA VAL A 106 -3.30 -1.24 7.60
C VAL A 106 -4.05 -1.26 8.94
N SER A 107 -5.39 -1.04 8.95
CA SER A 107 -6.18 -1.19 10.17
C SER A 107 -6.12 -2.59 10.74
N GLY A 108 -6.16 -3.63 9.88
CA GLY A 108 -6.00 -5.02 10.32
C GLY A 108 -4.62 -5.29 10.93
N ALA A 109 -3.57 -4.73 10.35
CA ALA A 109 -2.23 -4.80 10.90
C ALA A 109 -2.10 -4.03 12.24
N LEU A 110 -2.71 -2.83 12.33
CA LEU A 110 -2.78 -2.05 13.58
C LEU A 110 -3.54 -2.77 14.69
N GLU A 111 -4.61 -3.49 14.36
CA GLU A 111 -5.36 -4.29 15.33
C GLU A 111 -4.51 -5.41 15.92
N PHE A 112 -3.66 -6.02 15.13
CA PHE A 112 -2.81 -7.13 15.54
C PHE A 112 -1.53 -6.67 16.27
N PHE A 113 -0.79 -5.69 15.73
CA PHE A 113 0.50 -5.26 16.28
C PHE A 113 0.38 -4.09 17.27
N GLY A 114 -0.68 -3.28 17.18
CA GLY A 114 -0.82 -2.05 17.92
C GLY A 114 -0.05 -0.87 17.28
N ALA A 115 -0.53 0.35 17.57
CA ALA A 115 0.04 1.57 16.98
C ALA A 115 1.46 1.92 17.47
N ASP A 116 1.85 1.38 18.61
CA ASP A 116 3.19 1.62 19.17
C ASP A 116 4.27 0.78 18.50
N ASP A 117 3.91 -0.36 17.90
CA ASP A 117 4.86 -1.34 17.37
C ASP A 117 4.65 -1.65 15.87
N LEU A 118 3.86 -0.84 15.16
CA LEU A 118 3.70 -0.91 13.71
C LEU A 118 4.23 0.34 13.03
N GLY A 119 5.12 0.17 12.05
CA GLY A 119 5.55 1.19 11.11
C GLY A 119 4.99 0.95 9.71
N ILE A 120 4.75 2.02 8.98
CA ILE A 120 4.29 1.98 7.60
C ILE A 120 5.35 2.57 6.69
N ILE A 121 5.71 1.83 5.65
CA ILE A 121 6.49 2.35 4.53
C ILE A 121 5.55 2.52 3.36
N TRP A 122 5.33 3.78 2.98
CA TRP A 122 4.42 4.20 1.90
C TRP A 122 5.23 4.55 0.67
N ILE A 123 5.19 3.71 -0.34
CA ILE A 123 5.99 3.80 -1.57
C ILE A 123 5.05 4.22 -2.69
N ASP A 124 5.06 5.50 -3.05
CA ASP A 124 3.99 6.12 -3.82
C ASP A 124 4.46 7.45 -4.45
N ALA A 125 3.90 7.81 -5.59
CA ALA A 125 4.04 9.14 -6.15
C ALA A 125 3.35 10.21 -5.28
N HIS A 126 2.26 9.84 -4.61
CA HIS A 126 1.37 10.70 -3.82
C HIS A 126 1.59 10.52 -2.32
N ALA A 127 0.98 11.39 -1.51
CA ALA A 127 1.01 11.27 -0.06
C ALA A 127 -0.27 10.68 0.54
N ASP A 128 -1.38 10.74 -0.19
CA ASP A 128 -2.70 10.23 0.21
C ASP A 128 -3.15 10.68 1.59
N VAL A 129 -2.81 11.93 1.94
CA VAL A 129 -3.05 12.52 3.26
C VAL A 129 -4.01 13.72 3.20
N ASN A 130 -4.72 13.87 2.07
CA ASN A 130 -5.80 14.85 1.96
C ASN A 130 -6.92 14.54 2.95
N THR A 131 -7.60 15.58 3.39
CA THR A 131 -8.86 15.50 4.16
C THR A 131 -10.04 15.90 3.26
N PRO A 132 -11.29 15.71 3.68
CA PRO A 132 -12.46 16.22 2.93
C PRO A 132 -12.42 17.73 2.70
N GLU A 133 -11.66 18.48 3.50
CA GLU A 133 -11.50 19.93 3.39
C GLU A 133 -10.42 20.31 2.37
N THR A 134 -9.36 19.50 2.23
CA THR A 134 -8.22 19.80 1.36
C THR A 134 -8.29 19.09 0.01
N SER A 135 -8.99 17.96 -0.08
CA SER A 135 -9.09 17.16 -1.31
C SER A 135 -9.76 17.94 -2.45
N PRO A 136 -9.11 18.04 -3.62
CA PRO A 136 -9.74 18.68 -4.79
C PRO A 136 -10.80 17.80 -5.46
N SER A 137 -10.74 16.48 -5.28
CA SER A 137 -11.60 15.50 -5.96
C SER A 137 -12.71 14.91 -5.09
N GLY A 138 -12.51 14.84 -3.79
CA GLY A 138 -13.35 14.10 -2.85
C GLY A 138 -13.20 12.57 -2.97
N ASN A 139 -12.23 12.08 -3.72
CA ASN A 139 -11.91 10.66 -3.84
C ASN A 139 -11.15 10.17 -2.61
N VAL A 140 -11.61 9.07 -2.02
CA VAL A 140 -11.08 8.58 -0.73
C VAL A 140 -9.70 7.95 -0.86
N HIS A 141 -9.29 7.46 -2.05
CA HIS A 141 -7.95 6.91 -2.22
C HIS A 141 -6.86 7.95 -1.86
N GLY A 142 -7.03 9.23 -2.21
CA GLY A 142 -6.12 10.31 -1.81
C GLY A 142 -6.26 10.78 -0.35
N MET A 143 -7.07 10.09 0.48
CA MET A 143 -7.31 10.43 1.89
C MET A 143 -6.92 9.28 2.83
N THR A 144 -6.25 8.28 2.34
CA THR A 144 -6.00 7.01 3.04
C THR A 144 -5.18 7.21 4.31
N ILE A 145 -4.06 7.89 4.23
CA ILE A 145 -3.21 8.17 5.40
C ILE A 145 -3.91 9.13 6.38
N ALA A 146 -4.64 10.13 5.90
CA ALA A 146 -5.43 11.02 6.77
C ALA A 146 -6.48 10.24 7.58
N SER A 147 -7.11 9.25 6.96
CA SER A 147 -8.05 8.34 7.64
C SER A 147 -7.36 7.52 8.73
N LEU A 148 -6.22 6.91 8.42
CA LEU A 148 -5.44 6.09 9.37
C LEU A 148 -4.87 6.90 10.53
N LEU A 149 -4.50 8.16 10.30
CA LEU A 149 -4.09 9.11 11.34
C LEU A 149 -5.28 9.60 12.19
N GLY A 150 -6.52 9.40 11.72
CA GLY A 150 -7.73 9.87 12.36
C GLY A 150 -8.01 11.36 12.18
N LEU A 151 -7.53 11.94 11.09
CA LEU A 151 -7.82 13.32 10.68
C LEU A 151 -9.21 13.44 10.06
N ILE A 152 -9.79 12.32 9.62
CA ILE A 152 -11.17 12.25 9.13
C ILE A 152 -12.05 11.67 10.24
N ASP A 153 -13.27 12.21 10.42
CA ASP A 153 -14.18 11.72 11.46
C ASP A 153 -14.47 10.22 11.30
N ASN A 154 -14.06 9.44 12.30
CA ASN A 154 -14.20 7.98 12.34
C ASN A 154 -15.66 7.49 12.21
N LYS A 155 -16.67 8.33 12.46
CA LYS A 155 -18.06 7.98 12.24
C LYS A 155 -18.38 7.73 10.77
N VAL A 156 -17.59 8.30 9.89
CA VAL A 156 -17.79 8.26 8.44
C VAL A 156 -17.02 7.11 7.79
N LEU A 157 -15.73 6.97 8.11
CA LEU A 157 -14.88 5.86 7.65
C LEU A 157 -14.71 4.75 8.68
N GLY A 158 -15.57 4.65 9.65
CA GLY A 158 -15.57 3.80 10.86
C GLY A 158 -15.09 2.35 10.75
N VAL A 159 -14.03 2.14 9.99
CA VAL A 159 -13.38 0.85 9.80
C VAL A 159 -12.69 0.44 11.08
N CYS A 160 -12.10 1.42 11.74
CA CYS A 160 -11.22 1.18 12.87
C CYS A 160 -11.94 1.27 14.23
N GLY A 161 -13.26 1.51 14.31
CA GLY A 161 -14.04 1.51 15.54
C GLY A 161 -13.29 2.01 16.78
N ASN A 162 -12.70 1.07 17.52
CA ASN A 162 -11.80 1.31 18.65
C ASN A 162 -10.33 0.99 18.31
N SER A 163 -9.98 0.74 17.05
CA SER A 163 -8.60 0.38 16.68
C SER A 163 -7.63 1.52 16.95
N PRO A 164 -6.38 1.21 17.33
CA PRO A 164 -5.35 2.22 17.53
C PRO A 164 -5.08 2.98 16.23
N ARG A 165 -4.89 4.29 16.34
CA ARG A 165 -4.55 5.14 15.19
C ARG A 165 -3.07 5.03 14.86
N LEU A 166 -2.76 5.07 13.56
CA LEU A 166 -1.38 5.14 13.09
C LEU A 166 -0.68 6.39 13.64
N LYS A 167 0.58 6.23 14.06
CA LYS A 167 1.39 7.36 14.54
C LYS A 167 2.15 8.01 13.40
N PRO A 168 2.12 9.34 13.25
CA PRO A 168 2.88 10.03 12.21
C PRO A 168 4.37 9.70 12.23
N SER A 169 4.97 9.56 13.43
CA SER A 169 6.38 9.18 13.60
C SER A 169 6.73 7.79 13.10
N ASN A 170 5.74 6.94 12.85
CA ASN A 170 5.91 5.57 12.38
C ASN A 170 5.63 5.44 10.87
N ILE A 171 5.53 6.56 10.15
CA ILE A 171 5.34 6.60 8.70
C ILE A 171 6.61 7.08 8.02
N ILE A 172 7.01 6.40 6.95
CA ILE A 172 8.06 6.83 6.03
C ILE A 172 7.50 6.80 4.61
N TYR A 173 7.47 7.95 3.94
CA TYR A 173 7.16 8.07 2.52
C TYR A 173 8.40 7.87 1.68
N LEU A 174 8.27 7.15 0.54
CA LEU A 174 9.35 6.92 -0.42
C LEU A 174 8.94 7.33 -1.82
N ALA A 175 9.80 8.12 -2.47
CA ALA A 175 9.70 8.57 -3.86
C ALA A 175 8.49 9.45 -4.17
N THR A 176 7.87 10.04 -3.14
CA THR A 176 6.73 10.96 -3.28
C THR A 176 7.16 12.20 -4.05
N ARG A 177 6.35 12.60 -5.05
CA ARG A 177 6.67 13.68 -5.98
C ARG A 177 5.49 14.57 -6.40
N ASP A 178 4.28 14.12 -6.12
CA ASP A 178 3.06 14.88 -6.39
C ASP A 178 2.22 14.98 -5.10
N MET A 179 2.24 16.14 -4.51
CA MET A 179 1.49 16.48 -3.30
C MET A 179 0.75 17.78 -3.51
N ASP A 180 -0.51 17.81 -3.15
CA ASP A 180 -1.28 19.04 -3.03
C ASP A 180 -0.73 19.92 -1.89
N SER A 181 -0.97 21.23 -1.96
CA SER A 181 -0.53 22.15 -0.89
C SER A 181 -1.06 21.76 0.51
N GLY A 182 -2.28 21.22 0.58
CA GLY A 182 -2.85 20.72 1.83
C GLY A 182 -2.13 19.47 2.36
N GLU A 183 -1.65 18.61 1.47
CA GLU A 183 -0.86 17.44 1.84
C GLU A 183 0.53 17.84 2.33
N GLU A 184 1.20 18.79 1.63
CA GLU A 184 2.49 19.33 2.06
C GLU A 184 2.40 19.95 3.47
N GLU A 185 1.33 20.71 3.73
CA GLU A 185 1.07 21.29 5.07
C GLU A 185 0.87 20.19 6.11
N THR A 186 0.07 19.15 5.82
CA THR A 186 -0.19 18.02 6.72
C THR A 186 1.07 17.23 7.02
N VAL A 187 1.83 16.85 5.99
CA VAL A 187 3.11 16.12 6.14
C VAL A 187 4.08 16.88 7.04
N LYS A 188 4.17 18.20 6.83
CA LYS A 188 5.03 19.08 7.64
C LYS A 188 4.52 19.24 9.07
N GLU A 189 3.22 19.47 9.26
CA GLU A 189 2.60 19.68 10.57
C GLU A 189 2.79 18.45 11.48
N TYR A 190 2.56 17.26 10.92
CA TYR A 190 2.69 16.00 11.65
C TYR A 190 4.11 15.45 11.68
N GLY A 191 5.06 16.07 10.98
CA GLY A 191 6.46 15.69 10.96
C GLY A 191 6.69 14.29 10.35
N ILE A 192 5.90 13.92 9.35
CA ILE A 192 6.05 12.64 8.66
C ILE A 192 7.35 12.61 7.86
N SER A 193 8.09 11.52 7.96
CA SER A 193 9.38 11.36 7.28
C SER A 193 9.20 11.07 5.79
N VAL A 194 9.96 11.76 4.92
CA VAL A 194 9.86 11.61 3.46
C VAL A 194 11.24 11.47 2.83
N VAL A 195 11.41 10.49 1.96
CA VAL A 195 12.48 10.44 0.94
C VAL A 195 11.85 10.90 -0.37
N HIS A 196 12.01 12.19 -0.70
CA HIS A 196 11.37 12.77 -1.87
C HIS A 196 12.03 12.28 -3.18
N MET A 197 11.23 12.11 -4.22
CA MET A 197 11.74 11.79 -5.56
C MET A 197 12.76 12.84 -6.03
N LYS A 198 12.54 14.10 -5.70
CA LYS A 198 13.48 15.18 -6.02
C LYS A 198 14.88 14.91 -5.46
N ASP A 199 14.98 14.42 -4.22
CA ASP A 199 16.27 14.12 -3.59
C ASP A 199 16.96 12.94 -4.29
N ILE A 200 16.21 11.93 -4.72
CA ILE A 200 16.71 10.80 -5.51
C ILE A 200 17.31 11.29 -6.84
N MET A 201 16.63 12.21 -7.51
CA MET A 201 17.07 12.76 -8.80
C MET A 201 18.29 13.68 -8.66
N GLU A 202 18.35 14.53 -7.64
CA GLU A 202 19.39 15.56 -7.47
C GLU A 202 20.65 15.02 -6.80
N GLN A 203 20.50 14.11 -5.82
CA GLN A 203 21.58 13.60 -4.97
C GLN A 203 22.00 12.17 -5.32
N GLY A 204 21.19 11.47 -6.11
CA GLY A 204 21.42 10.09 -6.54
C GLY A 204 20.92 9.03 -5.55
N LEU A 205 20.91 7.79 -6.04
CA LEU A 205 20.37 6.64 -5.30
C LEU A 205 21.11 6.38 -3.97
N ASP A 206 22.44 6.49 -3.97
CA ASP A 206 23.22 6.19 -2.75
C ASP A 206 22.89 7.16 -1.60
N ALA A 207 22.67 8.44 -1.89
CA ALA A 207 22.26 9.42 -0.89
C ALA A 207 20.83 9.13 -0.38
N ALA A 208 19.92 8.76 -1.28
CA ALA A 208 18.57 8.38 -0.92
C ALA A 208 18.53 7.11 -0.04
N LEU A 209 19.34 6.11 -0.35
CA LEU A 209 19.50 4.90 0.47
C LEU A 209 20.08 5.22 1.85
N GLN A 210 21.09 6.08 1.94
CA GLN A 210 21.62 6.53 3.24
C GLN A 210 20.56 7.28 4.05
N HIS A 211 19.75 8.12 3.41
CA HIS A 211 18.66 8.81 4.06
C HIS A 211 17.62 7.80 4.57
N LEU A 212 17.15 6.87 3.73
CA LEU A 212 16.22 5.81 4.13
C LEU A 212 16.78 5.00 5.32
N GLN A 213 18.07 4.59 5.26
CA GLN A 213 18.69 3.87 6.38
C GLN A 213 18.61 4.66 7.68
N SER A 214 18.90 5.97 7.65
CA SER A 214 18.81 6.82 8.82
C SER A 214 17.38 6.96 9.36
N LEU A 215 16.36 6.88 8.50
CA LEU A 215 14.95 6.87 8.90
C LEU A 215 14.57 5.53 9.53
N LEU A 216 14.98 4.42 8.92
CA LEU A 216 14.74 3.06 9.45
C LEU A 216 15.40 2.85 10.82
N ASP A 217 16.62 3.39 11.03
CA ASP A 217 17.33 3.31 12.31
C ASP A 217 16.61 4.08 13.43
N ARG A 218 15.88 5.14 13.08
CA ARG A 218 15.06 5.93 14.02
C ARG A 218 13.68 5.31 14.28
N LEU A 219 13.25 4.41 13.41
CA LEU A 219 11.96 3.74 13.53
C LEU A 219 12.02 2.65 14.60
N THR A 220 11.48 2.93 15.79
CA THR A 220 11.62 2.07 16.99
C THR A 220 10.67 0.88 17.02
N VAL A 221 9.84 0.68 15.99
CA VAL A 221 8.88 -0.42 15.88
C VAL A 221 9.56 -1.75 15.53
N SER A 222 8.94 -2.86 15.92
CA SER A 222 9.40 -4.23 15.58
C SER A 222 8.75 -4.77 14.30
N ASN A 223 7.66 -4.15 13.85
CA ASN A 223 6.88 -4.63 12.73
C ASN A 223 6.69 -3.52 11.69
N ILE A 224 6.83 -3.88 10.41
CA ILE A 224 6.63 -2.99 9.27
C ILE A 224 5.57 -3.60 8.35
N TYR A 225 4.59 -2.80 7.97
CA TYR A 225 3.70 -3.06 6.85
C TYR A 225 4.05 -2.13 5.70
N MET A 226 4.13 -2.63 4.48
CA MET A 226 4.49 -1.83 3.32
C MET A 226 3.28 -1.65 2.42
N SER A 227 3.05 -0.43 1.96
CA SER A 227 2.11 -0.13 0.89
C SER A 227 2.89 0.33 -0.34
N ILE A 228 2.65 -0.31 -1.47
CA ILE A 228 3.33 -0.03 -2.74
C ILE A 228 2.28 0.34 -3.77
N ASP A 229 2.20 1.63 -4.11
CA ASP A 229 1.45 2.07 -5.28
C ASP A 229 2.30 1.86 -6.52
N ILE A 230 1.71 1.24 -7.56
CA ILE A 230 2.45 0.99 -8.80
C ILE A 230 2.82 2.28 -9.53
N ASP A 231 2.14 3.40 -9.25
CA ASP A 231 2.41 4.70 -9.84
C ASP A 231 3.70 5.38 -9.34
N VAL A 232 4.33 4.82 -8.28
CA VAL A 232 5.70 5.20 -7.91
C VAL A 232 6.67 5.01 -9.08
N ILE A 233 6.41 4.02 -9.92
CA ILE A 233 7.16 3.75 -11.15
C ILE A 233 6.83 4.79 -12.22
N ASP A 234 7.83 5.12 -13.06
CA ASP A 234 7.60 6.02 -14.19
C ASP A 234 6.53 5.43 -15.14
N PRO A 235 5.53 6.21 -15.58
CA PRO A 235 4.42 5.72 -16.42
C PRO A 235 4.86 5.19 -17.79
N LYS A 236 6.10 5.45 -18.24
CA LYS A 236 6.65 4.78 -19.42
C LYS A 236 6.92 3.30 -19.18
N LEU A 237 7.09 2.89 -17.93
CA LEU A 237 7.37 1.51 -17.51
C LEU A 237 6.11 0.84 -16.96
N ALA A 238 5.25 1.58 -16.25
CA ALA A 238 3.99 1.14 -15.66
C ALA A 238 2.83 2.05 -16.11
N PRO A 239 2.35 1.93 -17.36
CA PRO A 239 1.27 2.79 -17.86
C PRO A 239 -0.11 2.45 -17.31
N GLY A 240 -0.31 1.25 -16.75
CA GLY A 240 -1.59 0.74 -16.27
C GLY A 240 -1.88 1.19 -14.83
N THR A 241 -1.97 2.49 -14.59
CA THR A 241 -2.38 3.09 -13.31
C THR A 241 -3.27 4.30 -13.52
N GLY A 242 -4.19 4.56 -12.57
CA GLY A 242 -5.23 5.57 -12.70
C GLY A 242 -4.74 7.02 -12.66
N VAL A 243 -3.68 7.30 -11.88
CA VAL A 243 -3.14 8.66 -11.65
C VAL A 243 -1.63 8.68 -11.93
N PRO A 244 -1.20 8.52 -13.20
CA PRO A 244 0.20 8.42 -13.53
C PRO A 244 0.93 9.75 -13.36
N VAL A 245 2.05 9.77 -12.65
CA VAL A 245 2.91 10.93 -12.44
C VAL A 245 4.26 10.74 -13.16
N PRO A 246 4.68 11.64 -14.06
CA PRO A 246 5.98 11.53 -14.74
C PRO A 246 7.18 11.60 -13.80
N ASN A 247 8.33 11.14 -14.27
CA ASN A 247 9.60 11.13 -13.57
C ASN A 247 9.60 10.24 -12.30
N GLY A 248 8.93 9.10 -12.38
CA GLY A 248 8.97 8.07 -11.36
C GLY A 248 10.30 7.30 -11.35
N ILE A 249 10.46 6.43 -10.37
CA ILE A 249 11.60 5.52 -10.30
C ILE A 249 11.46 4.37 -11.31
N ASP A 250 12.58 3.75 -11.66
CA ASP A 250 12.56 2.47 -12.35
C ASP A 250 12.56 1.29 -11.37
N LYS A 251 12.36 0.09 -11.93
CA LYS A 251 12.31 -1.16 -11.17
C LYS A 251 13.59 -1.40 -10.35
N SER A 252 14.75 -1.03 -10.87
CA SER A 252 16.03 -1.29 -10.19
C SER A 252 16.21 -0.38 -8.96
N VAL A 253 15.78 0.86 -9.05
CA VAL A 253 15.77 1.80 -7.92
C VAL A 253 14.80 1.30 -6.83
N LEU A 254 13.60 0.88 -7.22
CA LEU A 254 12.63 0.31 -6.29
C LEU A 254 13.21 -0.91 -5.56
N TYR A 255 13.86 -1.83 -6.28
CA TYR A 255 14.44 -3.03 -5.69
C TYR A 255 15.49 -2.71 -4.62
N ASN A 256 16.33 -1.69 -4.82
CA ASN A 256 17.29 -1.28 -3.80
C ASN A 256 16.61 -0.81 -2.50
N PHE A 257 15.49 -0.08 -2.61
CA PHE A 257 14.71 0.31 -1.44
C PHE A 257 14.05 -0.90 -0.76
N LEU A 258 13.45 -1.80 -1.55
CA LEU A 258 12.81 -3.01 -1.03
C LEU A 258 13.80 -3.91 -0.31
N ASP A 259 15.00 -4.12 -0.88
CA ASP A 259 16.07 -4.90 -0.27
C ASP A 259 16.51 -4.31 1.08
N MET A 260 16.70 -2.99 1.14
CA MET A 260 17.08 -2.32 2.38
C MET A 260 16.01 -2.48 3.47
N ILE A 261 14.72 -2.32 3.12
CA ILE A 261 13.61 -2.48 4.07
C ILE A 261 13.50 -3.95 4.51
N ALA A 262 13.59 -4.90 3.58
CA ALA A 262 13.52 -6.33 3.87
C ALA A 262 14.67 -6.79 4.78
N ASN A 263 15.88 -6.22 4.62
CA ASN A 263 17.05 -6.50 5.47
C ASN A 263 16.87 -6.09 6.94
N THR A 264 15.86 -5.28 7.26
CA THR A 264 15.49 -5.00 8.66
C THR A 264 14.93 -6.22 9.39
N ASN A 265 14.45 -7.24 8.66
CA ASN A 265 13.71 -8.39 9.17
C ASN A 265 12.42 -8.02 9.94
N LYS A 266 11.86 -6.83 9.68
CA LYS A 266 10.66 -6.31 10.35
C LYS A 266 9.40 -6.37 9.47
N VAL A 267 9.51 -6.70 8.18
CA VAL A 267 8.37 -6.75 7.26
C VAL A 267 7.44 -7.90 7.65
N ARG A 268 6.17 -7.59 7.95
CA ARG A 268 5.16 -8.57 8.40
C ARG A 268 4.01 -8.74 7.42
N GLY A 269 3.91 -7.87 6.44
CA GLY A 269 2.91 -7.89 5.39
C GLY A 269 3.14 -6.73 4.45
N PHE A 270 2.53 -6.81 3.28
CA PHE A 270 2.57 -5.72 2.31
C PHE A 270 1.41 -5.81 1.32
N GLU A 271 1.21 -4.71 0.64
CA GLU A 271 0.25 -4.62 -0.45
C GLU A 271 0.89 -3.98 -1.68
N LEU A 272 0.31 -4.30 -2.84
CA LEU A 272 0.60 -3.63 -4.10
C LEU A 272 -0.74 -3.24 -4.74
N VAL A 273 -0.89 -1.95 -5.04
CA VAL A 273 -2.18 -1.33 -5.38
C VAL A 273 -2.13 -0.52 -6.68
N GLU A 274 -3.28 -0.04 -7.12
CA GLU A 274 -3.50 0.86 -8.28
C GLU A 274 -3.13 0.25 -9.65
N VAL A 275 -2.99 -1.08 -9.76
CA VAL A 275 -2.82 -1.74 -11.07
C VAL A 275 -4.16 -1.76 -11.79
N ASN A 276 -4.22 -1.08 -12.93
CA ASN A 276 -5.41 -0.98 -13.77
C ASN A 276 -5.17 -1.62 -15.15
N PRO A 277 -5.62 -2.87 -15.37
CA PRO A 277 -5.37 -3.57 -16.63
C PRO A 277 -6.18 -3.02 -17.81
N LEU A 278 -7.25 -2.23 -17.59
CA LEU A 278 -8.03 -1.67 -18.70
C LEU A 278 -7.31 -0.54 -19.43
N ILE A 279 -6.36 0.11 -18.79
CA ILE A 279 -5.54 1.19 -19.37
C ILE A 279 -4.07 0.80 -19.50
N ASP A 280 -3.74 -0.46 -19.20
CA ASP A 280 -2.39 -1.02 -19.45
C ASP A 280 -2.18 -1.28 -20.94
N ASN A 281 -0.94 -1.58 -21.32
CA ASN A 281 -0.62 -2.00 -22.66
C ASN A 281 -1.18 -3.41 -22.96
N GLU A 282 -1.33 -3.75 -24.26
CA GLU A 282 -1.81 -5.05 -24.71
C GLU A 282 -0.98 -6.25 -24.18
N ASP A 283 0.27 -6.01 -23.78
CA ASP A 283 1.19 -6.99 -23.20
C ASP A 283 1.07 -7.12 -21.65
N ASN A 284 0.11 -6.47 -21.01
CA ASN A 284 -0.10 -6.42 -19.55
C ASN A 284 1.16 -6.03 -18.78
N ARG A 285 1.91 -5.06 -19.29
CA ARG A 285 3.23 -4.67 -18.80
C ARG A 285 3.22 -4.31 -17.32
N THR A 286 2.23 -3.54 -16.86
CA THR A 286 2.10 -3.10 -15.47
C THR A 286 1.80 -4.27 -14.55
N SER A 287 0.88 -5.17 -14.95
CA SER A 287 0.56 -6.37 -14.17
C SER A 287 1.76 -7.33 -14.07
N ILE A 288 2.54 -7.49 -15.15
CA ILE A 288 3.78 -8.28 -15.14
C ILE A 288 4.82 -7.64 -14.20
N LEU A 289 4.96 -6.31 -14.25
CA LEU A 289 5.86 -5.57 -13.37
C LEU A 289 5.45 -5.72 -11.90
N ALA A 290 4.15 -5.67 -11.59
CA ALA A 290 3.63 -5.93 -10.26
C ALA A 290 4.03 -7.32 -9.73
N VAL A 291 3.87 -8.36 -10.58
CA VAL A 291 4.34 -9.72 -10.26
C VAL A 291 5.85 -9.76 -10.00
N ASP A 292 6.66 -9.04 -10.80
CA ASP A 292 8.10 -8.96 -10.61
C ASP A 292 8.47 -8.32 -9.28
N ILE A 293 7.81 -7.21 -8.90
CA ILE A 293 8.04 -6.49 -7.65
C ILE A 293 7.68 -7.38 -6.45
N ILE A 294 6.50 -7.99 -6.46
CA ILE A 294 6.04 -8.90 -5.41
C ILE A 294 7.02 -10.07 -5.24
N ASN A 295 7.38 -10.69 -6.36
CA ASN A 295 8.31 -11.83 -6.35
C ASN A 295 9.70 -11.45 -5.82
N HIS A 296 10.22 -10.28 -6.20
CA HIS A 296 11.49 -9.79 -5.69
C HIS A 296 11.46 -9.65 -4.17
N LEU A 297 10.45 -9.00 -3.63
CA LEU A 297 10.30 -8.76 -2.19
C LEU A 297 10.14 -10.09 -1.42
N ILE A 298 9.26 -10.99 -1.87
CA ILE A 298 9.08 -12.31 -1.23
C ILE A 298 10.35 -13.13 -1.30
N SER A 299 11.06 -13.13 -2.43
CA SER A 299 12.33 -13.87 -2.56
C SER A 299 13.40 -13.37 -1.59
N HIS A 300 13.35 -12.09 -1.22
CA HIS A 300 14.27 -11.51 -0.25
C HIS A 300 13.88 -11.84 1.18
N ILE A 301 12.60 -11.64 1.53
CA ILE A 301 12.07 -11.91 2.88
C ILE A 301 12.22 -13.41 3.25
N SER A 302 12.00 -14.32 2.29
CA SER A 302 12.07 -15.77 2.55
C SER A 302 13.46 -16.29 2.92
N LYS A 303 14.52 -15.54 2.62
CA LYS A 303 15.92 -15.89 2.98
C LYS A 303 16.19 -15.74 4.49
N TYR A 304 15.39 -14.94 5.17
CA TYR A 304 15.58 -14.64 6.58
C TYR A 304 14.40 -15.22 7.37
N PRO A 305 14.66 -16.13 8.34
CA PRO A 305 13.58 -16.68 9.15
C PRO A 305 12.91 -15.56 9.93
N GLN A 306 11.61 -15.37 9.68
CA GLN A 306 10.78 -14.49 10.49
C GLN A 306 10.71 -15.11 11.89
N ASN A 307 11.30 -14.46 12.89
CA ASN A 307 11.03 -14.80 14.27
C ASN A 307 9.56 -14.45 14.55
N GLN A 308 8.73 -15.48 14.57
CA GLN A 308 7.31 -15.41 14.93
C GLN A 308 7.13 -15.10 16.41
#